data_679eeab798ecf6ab5dc8d495c11b7e26
#
_entry.id   679eeab798ecf6ab5dc8d495c11b7e26
#
_cell.length_a   1.000
_cell.length_b   1.000
_cell.length_c   1.000
_cell.angle_alpha   90.00
_cell.angle_beta   90.00
_cell.angle_gamma   90.00
#
_symmetry.space_group_name_H-M   'P 1'
#
loop_
_entity.id
_entity.type
_entity.pdbx_description
1 polymer ?
#
loop_
_entity_poly.entity_id
_entity_poly.type
_entity_poly.pdbx_seq_one_letter_code
_entity_poly.pdbx_strand_id
1 'polypeptide(L)'
;MQKRRTFIHKLGEKRSSMKSLKYWFLVVDLGFTTYWLVTALHLLPDAYLYNDYTNPILVNWNWSFFPLDILVSITGLYSVYASRHGGRWQVFALISLVLTSVSGLQALSYWTLAGEFDLMWWIPNGLLLVYPLFYIPGIVQGLKEHH
;
A
#
# COMPACT_ATOMS: atom_id res chain seq x y z
N MET A 1 -26.64 -28.40 11.27
CA MET A 1 -25.23 -28.57 11.63
C MET A 1 -24.27 -27.99 10.57
N GLN A 2 -24.55 -28.11 9.29
CA GLN A 2 -23.72 -27.64 8.16
C GLN A 2 -23.52 -26.10 8.12
N LYS A 3 -24.61 -25.32 8.33
CA LYS A 3 -24.53 -23.82 8.37
C LYS A 3 -23.56 -23.29 9.44
N ARG A 4 -23.45 -23.93 10.59
CA ARG A 4 -22.59 -23.53 11.69
C ARG A 4 -21.12 -23.80 11.38
N ARG A 5 -20.79 -24.90 10.70
CA ARG A 5 -19.44 -25.23 10.24
C ARG A 5 -18.96 -24.25 9.18
N THR A 6 -19.81 -23.89 8.22
CA THR A 6 -19.51 -22.92 7.16
C THR A 6 -19.29 -21.53 7.74
N PHE A 7 -20.07 -21.13 8.75
CA PHE A 7 -19.90 -19.84 9.43
C PHE A 7 -18.58 -19.73 10.20
N ILE A 8 -18.21 -20.78 10.95
CA ILE A 8 -16.96 -20.83 11.70
C ILE A 8 -15.74 -20.83 10.75
N HIS A 9 -15.82 -21.55 9.62
CA HIS A 9 -14.79 -21.57 8.59
C HIS A 9 -14.58 -20.18 7.98
N LYS A 10 -15.68 -19.48 7.59
CA LYS A 10 -15.62 -18.10 7.07
C LYS A 10 -15.06 -17.09 8.08
N LEU A 11 -15.38 -17.22 9.37
CA LEU A 11 -14.81 -16.38 10.42
C LEU A 11 -13.30 -16.63 10.59
N GLY A 12 -12.86 -17.87 10.45
CA GLY A 12 -11.44 -18.24 10.48
C GLY A 12 -10.67 -17.65 9.32
N GLU A 13 -11.19 -17.73 8.10
CA GLU A 13 -10.61 -17.13 6.90
C GLU A 13 -10.52 -15.59 6.99
N LYS A 14 -11.59 -14.94 7.45
CA LYS A 14 -11.65 -13.48 7.64
C LYS A 14 -10.60 -13.00 8.65
N ARG A 15 -10.40 -13.74 9.72
CA ARG A 15 -9.40 -13.44 10.76
C ARG A 15 -7.97 -13.68 10.29
N SER A 16 -7.74 -14.69 9.44
CA SER A 16 -6.46 -15.00 8.83
C SER A 16 -6.06 -13.93 7.80
N SER A 17 -6.99 -13.51 6.94
CA SER A 17 -6.77 -12.48 5.94
C SER A 17 -6.35 -11.13 6.56
N MET A 18 -7.02 -10.69 7.63
CA MET A 18 -6.63 -9.46 8.31
C MET A 18 -5.27 -9.55 9.01
N LYS A 19 -4.92 -10.72 9.55
CA LYS A 19 -3.61 -10.91 10.19
C LYS A 19 -2.47 -10.72 9.18
N SER A 20 -2.59 -11.32 8.00
CA SER A 20 -1.61 -11.18 6.91
C SER A 20 -1.56 -9.76 6.38
N LEU A 21 -2.71 -9.15 6.09
CA LEU A 21 -2.82 -7.79 5.57
C LEU A 21 -2.21 -6.73 6.52
N LYS A 22 -2.36 -6.93 7.83
CA LYS A 22 -1.76 -6.05 8.83
C LYS A 22 -0.24 -5.94 8.70
N TYR A 23 0.43 -7.04 8.41
CA TYR A 23 1.90 -7.01 8.22
C TYR A 23 2.27 -6.23 6.96
N TRP A 24 1.49 -6.38 5.87
CA TRP A 24 1.68 -5.59 4.66
C TRP A 24 1.50 -4.10 4.92
N PHE A 25 0.44 -3.69 5.60
CA PHE A 25 0.24 -2.29 5.98
C PHE A 25 1.39 -1.77 6.83
N LEU A 26 1.80 -2.50 7.86
CA LEU A 26 2.92 -2.04 8.68
C LEU A 26 4.21 -1.89 7.88
N VAL A 27 4.54 -2.84 7.01
CA VAL A 27 5.78 -2.80 6.21
C VAL A 27 5.72 -1.66 5.18
N VAL A 28 4.63 -1.54 4.44
CA VAL A 28 4.48 -0.54 3.37
C VAL A 28 4.34 0.87 3.96
N ASP A 29 3.48 1.05 4.96
CA ASP A 29 3.19 2.38 5.52
C ASP A 29 4.38 2.93 6.32
N LEU A 30 5.08 2.08 7.07
CA LEU A 30 6.34 2.48 7.71
C LEU A 30 7.46 2.69 6.69
N GLY A 31 7.49 1.89 5.61
CA GLY A 31 8.40 2.05 4.50
C GLY A 31 8.25 3.42 3.84
N PHE A 32 7.03 3.81 3.46
CA PHE A 32 6.74 5.13 2.92
C PHE A 32 7.09 6.25 3.91
N THR A 33 6.65 6.13 5.15
CA THR A 33 6.97 7.14 6.17
C THR A 33 8.48 7.31 6.32
N THR A 34 9.24 6.21 6.37
CA THR A 34 10.70 6.24 6.49
C THR A 34 11.34 6.85 5.26
N TYR A 35 10.92 6.46 4.05
CA TYR A 35 11.43 7.02 2.79
C TYR A 35 11.25 8.54 2.75
N TRP A 36 10.07 9.02 3.08
CA TRP A 36 9.78 10.46 3.06
C TRP A 36 10.49 11.24 4.16
N LEU A 37 10.66 10.67 5.35
CA LEU A 37 11.48 11.29 6.40
C LEU A 37 12.96 11.40 5.97
N VAL A 38 13.52 10.34 5.40
CA VAL A 38 14.89 10.33 4.89
C VAL A 38 15.07 11.35 3.77
N THR A 39 14.12 11.43 2.84
CA THR A 39 14.14 12.38 1.72
C THR A 39 13.99 13.82 2.19
N ALA A 40 13.01 14.10 3.05
CA ALA A 40 12.72 15.47 3.51
C ALA A 40 13.83 16.05 4.43
N LEU A 41 14.46 15.20 5.22
CA LEU A 41 15.52 15.60 6.15
C LEU A 41 16.92 15.48 5.51
N HIS A 42 17.03 15.08 4.23
CA HIS A 42 18.29 14.85 3.52
C HIS A 42 19.27 13.96 4.31
N LEU A 43 18.73 12.89 4.96
CA LEU A 43 19.53 11.99 5.78
C LEU A 43 20.47 11.11 4.95
N LEU A 44 20.15 10.93 3.66
CA LEU A 44 21.00 10.30 2.66
C LEU A 44 21.17 11.24 1.47
N PRO A 45 22.32 11.18 0.75
CA PRO A 45 22.47 11.88 -0.51
C PRO A 45 21.39 11.48 -1.50
N ASP A 46 20.77 12.45 -2.19
CA ASP A 46 19.66 12.23 -3.12
C ASP A 46 20.00 11.21 -4.22
N ALA A 47 21.28 11.07 -4.57
CA ALA A 47 21.79 10.07 -5.51
C ALA A 47 21.46 8.61 -5.14
N TYR A 48 21.20 8.34 -3.86
CA TYR A 48 20.82 7.01 -3.38
C TYR A 48 19.30 6.81 -3.28
N LEU A 49 18.53 7.89 -3.44
CA LEU A 49 17.08 7.87 -3.25
C LEU A 49 16.33 7.67 -4.57
N TYR A 50 16.79 8.27 -5.68
CA TYR A 50 16.19 8.14 -7.01
C TYR A 50 17.15 8.56 -8.12
N ASN A 51 16.89 8.04 -9.32
CA ASN A 51 17.70 8.34 -10.50
C ASN A 51 17.51 9.79 -10.97
N ASP A 52 18.56 10.37 -11.59
CA ASP A 52 18.55 11.71 -12.20
C ASP A 52 18.06 12.82 -11.24
N TYR A 53 18.46 12.71 -9.97
CA TYR A 53 18.08 13.60 -8.86
C TYR A 53 18.45 15.07 -9.06
N THR A 54 19.28 15.39 -10.08
CA THR A 54 19.63 16.76 -10.47
C THR A 54 18.63 17.38 -11.46
N ASN A 55 17.78 16.59 -12.06
CA ASN A 55 16.76 17.05 -13.00
C ASN A 55 15.52 17.57 -12.24
N PRO A 56 15.18 18.88 -12.32
CA PRO A 56 14.07 19.44 -11.57
C PRO A 56 12.71 18.79 -11.87
N ILE A 57 12.53 18.28 -13.09
CA ILE A 57 11.28 17.59 -13.49
C ILE A 57 11.15 16.28 -12.70
N LEU A 58 12.24 15.51 -12.58
CA LEU A 58 12.24 14.26 -11.83
C LEU A 58 12.15 14.47 -10.33
N VAL A 59 12.79 15.51 -9.81
CA VAL A 59 12.62 15.92 -8.41
C VAL A 59 11.15 16.21 -8.11
N ASN A 60 10.47 17.01 -8.94
CA ASN A 60 9.07 17.33 -8.78
C ASN A 60 8.17 16.10 -8.96
N TRP A 61 8.52 15.22 -9.91
CA TRP A 61 7.80 13.97 -10.12
C TRP A 61 7.91 13.06 -8.88
N ASN A 62 9.09 12.88 -8.31
CA ASN A 62 9.27 12.12 -7.07
C ASN A 62 8.44 12.71 -5.93
N TRP A 63 8.54 14.02 -5.70
CA TRP A 63 7.76 14.70 -4.64
C TRP A 63 6.24 14.66 -4.87
N SER A 64 5.78 14.46 -6.11
CA SER A 64 4.34 14.32 -6.39
C SER A 64 3.72 13.05 -5.80
N PHE A 65 4.51 12.04 -5.45
CA PHE A 65 4.05 10.86 -4.74
C PHE A 65 3.85 11.10 -3.24
N PHE A 66 4.49 12.09 -2.66
CA PHE A 66 4.42 12.36 -1.22
C PHE A 66 2.99 12.43 -0.69
N PRO A 67 2.08 13.24 -1.24
CA PRO A 67 0.71 13.32 -0.73
C PRO A 67 -0.05 11.99 -0.91
N LEU A 68 0.20 11.24 -1.98
CA LEU A 68 -0.41 9.93 -2.21
C LEU A 68 0.05 8.91 -1.15
N ASP A 69 1.36 8.82 -0.91
CA ASP A 69 1.95 7.87 0.02
C ASP A 69 1.58 8.18 1.48
N ILE A 70 1.41 9.46 1.82
CA ILE A 70 0.88 9.87 3.14
C ILE A 70 -0.58 9.42 3.29
N LEU A 71 -1.43 9.56 2.26
CA LEU A 71 -2.80 9.07 2.31
C LEU A 71 -2.85 7.53 2.42
N VAL A 72 -1.98 6.81 1.72
CA VAL A 72 -1.82 5.36 1.85
C VAL A 72 -1.52 5.02 3.32
N SER A 73 -0.48 5.66 3.89
CA SER A 73 -0.04 5.37 5.25
C SER A 73 -1.11 5.70 6.30
N ILE A 74 -1.77 6.85 6.20
CA ILE A 74 -2.86 7.22 7.11
C ILE A 74 -4.00 6.20 7.04
N THR A 75 -4.46 5.86 5.84
CA THR A 75 -5.60 4.96 5.66
C THR A 75 -5.27 3.52 6.06
N GLY A 76 -4.06 3.03 5.74
CA GLY A 76 -3.59 1.71 6.11
C GLY A 76 -3.43 1.54 7.63
N LEU A 77 -2.71 2.46 8.27
CA LEU A 77 -2.50 2.44 9.73
C LEU A 77 -3.82 2.63 10.49
N TYR A 78 -4.70 3.52 10.02
CA TYR A 78 -6.02 3.69 10.60
C TYR A 78 -6.88 2.43 10.45
N SER A 79 -6.79 1.72 9.33
CA SER A 79 -7.46 0.42 9.13
C SER A 79 -7.01 -0.60 10.18
N VAL A 80 -5.70 -0.70 10.45
CA VAL A 80 -5.16 -1.58 11.49
C VAL A 80 -5.67 -1.20 12.87
N TYR A 81 -5.71 0.08 13.20
CA TYR A 81 -6.27 0.58 14.45
C TYR A 81 -7.77 0.26 14.58
N ALA A 82 -8.56 0.62 13.56
CA ALA A 82 -10.02 0.42 13.55
C ALA A 82 -10.41 -1.06 13.64
N SER A 83 -9.60 -1.96 13.08
CA SER A 83 -9.85 -3.41 13.15
C SER A 83 -9.82 -3.98 14.57
N ARG A 84 -9.13 -3.31 15.48
CA ARG A 84 -9.04 -3.69 16.91
C ARG A 84 -10.14 -3.06 17.77
N HIS A 85 -10.69 -1.92 17.33
CA HIS A 85 -11.64 -1.10 18.10
C HIS A 85 -13.06 -1.14 17.53
N GLY A 86 -13.37 -2.09 16.63
CA GLY A 86 -14.73 -2.30 16.10
C GLY A 86 -15.17 -1.27 15.05
N GLY A 87 -14.24 -0.53 14.44
CA GLY A 87 -14.52 0.44 13.38
C GLY A 87 -14.71 -0.19 11.99
N ARG A 88 -15.06 0.65 10.99
CA ARG A 88 -15.21 0.26 9.57
C ARG A 88 -13.85 0.07 8.89
N TRP A 89 -13.02 -0.80 9.45
CA TRP A 89 -11.64 -1.01 8.98
C TRP A 89 -11.55 -1.43 7.49
N GLN A 90 -12.54 -2.18 6.97
CA GLN A 90 -12.52 -2.66 5.58
C GLN A 90 -12.55 -1.50 4.58
N VAL A 91 -13.28 -0.42 4.87
CA VAL A 91 -13.36 0.76 4.00
C VAL A 91 -11.98 1.41 3.88
N PHE A 92 -11.33 1.65 5.01
CA PHE A 92 -9.99 2.24 5.03
C PHE A 92 -8.93 1.32 4.45
N ALA A 93 -9.05 0.00 4.69
CA ALA A 93 -8.21 -1.00 4.05
C ALA A 93 -8.34 -0.97 2.53
N LEU A 94 -9.57 -0.89 2.01
CA LEU A 94 -9.82 -0.82 0.58
C LEU A 94 -9.22 0.44 -0.05
N ILE A 95 -9.41 1.60 0.60
CA ILE A 95 -8.84 2.87 0.15
C ILE A 95 -7.31 2.77 0.09
N SER A 96 -6.67 2.33 1.16
CA SER A 96 -5.21 2.18 1.21
C SER A 96 -4.70 1.21 0.13
N LEU A 97 -5.32 0.04 -0.03
CA LEU A 97 -4.91 -0.94 -1.03
C LEU A 97 -5.03 -0.41 -2.47
N VAL A 98 -6.12 0.29 -2.79
CA VAL A 98 -6.31 0.89 -4.11
C VAL A 98 -5.26 1.97 -4.37
N LEU A 99 -5.05 2.87 -3.42
CA LEU A 99 -4.06 3.94 -3.54
C LEU A 99 -2.63 3.38 -3.67
N THR A 100 -2.29 2.33 -2.91
CA THR A 100 -0.99 1.64 -3.02
C THR A 100 -0.79 1.05 -4.41
N SER A 101 -1.81 0.38 -4.95
CA SER A 101 -1.74 -0.19 -6.30
C SER A 101 -1.58 0.90 -7.36
N VAL A 102 -2.25 2.04 -7.20
CA VAL A 102 -2.14 3.20 -8.09
C VAL A 102 -0.74 3.80 -8.01
N SER A 103 -0.15 3.96 -6.81
CA SER A 103 1.21 4.45 -6.63
C SER A 103 2.22 3.58 -7.40
N GLY A 104 2.18 2.26 -7.20
CA GLY A 104 3.03 1.32 -7.93
C GLY A 104 2.83 1.35 -9.44
N LEU A 105 1.58 1.41 -9.91
CA LEU A 105 1.25 1.51 -11.32
C LEU A 105 1.80 2.79 -11.95
N GLN A 106 1.64 3.92 -11.30
CA GLN A 106 2.12 5.22 -11.80
C GLN A 106 3.64 5.25 -11.91
N ALA A 107 4.35 4.73 -10.90
CA ALA A 107 5.80 4.66 -10.92
C ALA A 107 6.30 3.76 -12.06
N LEU A 108 5.75 2.56 -12.22
CA LEU A 108 6.15 1.63 -13.30
C LEU A 108 5.80 2.18 -14.68
N SER A 109 4.66 2.86 -14.83
CA SER A 109 4.26 3.49 -16.09
C SER A 109 5.27 4.55 -16.52
N TYR A 110 5.71 5.40 -15.58
CA TYR A 110 6.70 6.42 -15.86
C TYR A 110 8.02 5.80 -16.35
N TRP A 111 8.60 4.85 -15.59
CA TRP A 111 9.86 4.22 -15.95
C TRP A 111 9.79 3.42 -17.26
N THR A 112 8.62 2.83 -17.55
CA THR A 112 8.38 2.18 -18.85
C THR A 112 8.45 3.18 -19.99
N LEU A 113 7.80 4.33 -19.86
CA LEU A 113 7.80 5.40 -20.87
C LEU A 113 9.17 6.07 -21.01
N ALA A 114 9.92 6.19 -19.92
CA ALA A 114 11.29 6.69 -19.94
C ALA A 114 12.29 5.71 -20.58
N GLY A 115 11.89 4.46 -20.79
CA GLY A 115 12.76 3.41 -21.33
C GLY A 115 13.84 2.96 -20.34
N GLU A 116 13.67 3.24 -19.05
CA GLU A 116 14.61 2.87 -18.01
C GLU A 116 14.14 1.66 -17.23
N PHE A 117 15.06 0.72 -17.03
CA PHE A 117 14.80 -0.50 -16.29
C PHE A 117 15.82 -0.70 -15.17
N ASP A 118 15.43 -0.36 -13.94
CA ASP A 118 16.22 -0.55 -12.74
C ASP A 118 15.47 -1.46 -11.76
N LEU A 119 16.04 -2.61 -11.44
CA LEU A 119 15.43 -3.58 -10.53
C LEU A 119 15.19 -3.03 -9.13
N MET A 120 16.02 -2.09 -8.66
CA MET A 120 15.85 -1.45 -7.34
C MET A 120 14.54 -0.67 -7.25
N TRP A 121 14.04 -0.15 -8.37
CA TRP A 121 12.77 0.55 -8.48
C TRP A 121 11.62 -0.34 -8.95
N TRP A 122 11.90 -1.23 -9.90
CA TRP A 122 10.88 -2.10 -10.48
C TRP A 122 10.32 -3.12 -9.50
N ILE A 123 11.17 -3.75 -8.66
CA ILE A 123 10.72 -4.77 -7.71
C ILE A 123 9.82 -4.17 -6.63
N PRO A 124 10.19 -3.10 -5.89
CA PRO A 124 9.32 -2.51 -4.90
C PRO A 124 8.00 -2.00 -5.49
N ASN A 125 8.04 -1.27 -6.60
CA ASN A 125 6.83 -0.74 -7.22
C ASN A 125 5.95 -1.83 -7.83
N GLY A 126 6.53 -2.91 -8.35
CA GLY A 126 5.81 -4.10 -8.78
C GLY A 126 5.09 -4.79 -7.62
N LEU A 127 5.74 -4.89 -6.46
CA LEU A 127 5.10 -5.40 -5.25
C LEU A 127 3.94 -4.50 -4.81
N LEU A 128 4.13 -3.17 -4.79
CA LEU A 128 3.08 -2.21 -4.45
C LEU A 128 1.87 -2.32 -5.39
N LEU A 129 2.10 -2.56 -6.68
CA LEU A 129 1.04 -2.77 -7.66
C LEU A 129 0.27 -4.07 -7.40
N VAL A 130 0.98 -5.16 -7.15
CA VAL A 130 0.43 -6.53 -7.26
C VAL A 130 -0.17 -7.01 -5.94
N TYR A 131 0.49 -6.81 -4.78
CA TYR A 131 0.00 -7.39 -3.53
C TYR A 131 -1.42 -6.92 -3.15
N PRO A 132 -1.84 -5.65 -3.38
CA PRO A 132 -3.18 -5.21 -3.04
C PRO A 132 -4.26 -5.98 -3.79
N LEU A 133 -3.99 -6.38 -5.04
CA LEU A 133 -4.96 -7.08 -5.89
C LEU A 133 -5.39 -8.43 -5.30
N PHE A 134 -4.53 -9.08 -4.51
CA PHE A 134 -4.88 -10.32 -3.82
C PHE A 134 -5.82 -10.11 -2.63
N TYR A 135 -5.78 -8.93 -1.99
CA TYR A 135 -6.59 -8.63 -0.80
C TYR A 135 -7.91 -7.92 -1.12
N ILE A 136 -7.95 -7.10 -2.17
CA ILE A 136 -9.12 -6.29 -2.55
C ILE A 136 -10.40 -7.14 -2.69
N PRO A 137 -10.42 -8.29 -3.40
CA PRO A 137 -11.63 -9.09 -3.55
C PRO A 137 -12.21 -9.55 -2.20
N GLY A 138 -11.36 -10.01 -1.29
CA GLY A 138 -11.76 -10.44 0.05
C GLY A 138 -12.33 -9.30 0.91
N ILE A 139 -11.74 -8.10 0.81
CA ILE A 139 -12.24 -6.91 1.50
C ILE A 139 -13.60 -6.49 0.97
N VAL A 140 -13.77 -6.44 -0.36
CA VAL A 140 -15.04 -6.07 -1.01
C VAL A 140 -16.15 -7.08 -0.65
N GLN A 141 -15.85 -8.37 -0.65
CA GLN A 141 -16.80 -9.39 -0.25
C GLN A 141 -17.22 -9.22 1.22
N GLY A 142 -16.26 -8.91 2.11
CA GLY A 142 -16.53 -8.62 3.50
C GLY A 142 -17.42 -7.40 3.75
N LEU A 143 -17.33 -6.36 2.90
CA LEU A 143 -18.20 -5.18 2.98
C LEU A 143 -19.66 -5.52 2.63
N LYS A 144 -19.89 -6.37 1.61
CA LYS A 144 -21.24 -6.78 1.18
C LYS A 144 -21.98 -7.62 2.24
N GLU A 145 -21.28 -8.34 3.10
CA GLU A 145 -21.90 -9.18 4.14
C GLU A 145 -22.33 -8.39 5.38
N HIS A 146 -21.98 -7.09 5.47
CA HIS A 146 -22.35 -6.20 6.58
C HIS A 146 -23.52 -5.25 6.25
N HIS A 147 -24.05 -5.35 5.04
CA HIS A 147 -25.29 -4.71 4.59
C HIS A 147 -26.39 -5.74 4.43
#